data_e64158f8171ca1b7e02845e4250c71c9
#
_entry.id   e64158f8171ca1b7e02845e4250c71c9
#
_cell.length_a   1.000
_cell.length_b   1.000
_cell.length_c   1.000
_cell.angle_alpha   90.00
_cell.angle_beta   90.00
_cell.angle_gamma   90.00
#
_symmetry.space_group_name_H-M   'P 1'
#
loop_
_entity.id
_entity.type
_entity.pdbx_description
1 polymer ?
#
loop_
_entity_poly.entity_id
_entity_poly.type
_entity_poly.pdbx_seq_one_letter_code
_entity_poly.pdbx_strand_id
1 'polypeptide(L)'
;NLDEVRTHLENIPHVVAVHDLHASTVSTGMPMLMAHVVVEPDMSMDQAANVLSQLQDCLREHFPVSIPHTTFQLEPQGYRSPSAEQLHS
;
A
#
# COMPACT_ATOMS: atom_id res chain seq x y z
N ASN A 1 13.73 4.74 -2.26
CA ASN A 1 14.00 3.33 -2.00
C ASN A 1 12.72 2.62 -1.56
N LEU A 2 12.30 1.62 -2.32
CA LEU A 2 11.03 0.93 -2.04
C LEU A 2 11.04 0.14 -0.74
N ASP A 3 12.20 -0.34 -0.31
CA ASP A 3 12.29 -1.05 0.97
C ASP A 3 12.01 -0.12 2.16
N GLU A 4 12.46 1.11 2.08
CA GLU A 4 12.16 2.10 3.10
C GLU A 4 10.66 2.43 3.09
N VAL A 5 10.08 2.59 1.90
CA VAL A 5 8.65 2.83 1.77
C VAL A 5 7.87 1.71 2.44
N ARG A 6 8.21 0.46 2.11
CA ARG A 6 7.54 -0.70 2.71
C ARG A 6 7.63 -0.67 4.23
N THR A 7 8.82 -0.42 4.77
CA THR A 7 9.02 -0.39 6.21
C THR A 7 8.16 0.66 6.89
N HIS A 8 8.09 1.86 6.32
CA HIS A 8 7.24 2.91 6.87
C HIS A 8 5.76 2.53 6.83
N LEU A 9 5.31 1.97 5.71
CA LEU A 9 3.90 1.59 5.58
C LEU A 9 3.53 0.45 6.54
N GLU A 10 4.45 -0.49 6.75
CA GLU A 10 4.20 -1.62 7.65
C GLU A 10 4.12 -1.22 9.12
N ASN A 11 4.59 -0.04 9.48
CA ASN A 11 4.50 0.45 10.85
C ASN A 11 3.19 1.15 11.17
N ILE A 12 2.32 1.30 10.19
CA ILE A 12 1.02 1.93 10.40
C ILE A 12 0.12 0.97 11.18
N PRO A 13 -0.64 1.46 12.19
CA PRO A 13 -1.53 0.60 12.96
C PRO A 13 -2.50 -0.19 12.08
N HIS A 14 -2.72 -1.44 12.42
CA HIS A 14 -3.61 -2.39 11.73
C HIS A 14 -3.06 -2.93 10.42
N VAL A 15 -1.89 -2.47 9.97
CA VAL A 15 -1.22 -3.03 8.81
C VAL A 15 -0.41 -4.24 9.24
N VAL A 16 -0.65 -5.38 8.60
CA VAL A 16 0.03 -6.64 8.90
C VAL A 16 1.23 -6.81 7.98
N ALA A 17 1.09 -6.49 6.71
CA ALA A 17 2.16 -6.66 5.73
C ALA A 17 1.88 -5.81 4.50
N VAL A 18 2.92 -5.52 3.75
CA VAL A 18 2.82 -4.83 2.46
C VAL A 18 3.56 -5.67 1.43
N HIS A 19 2.89 -5.98 0.32
CA HIS A 19 3.51 -6.74 -0.76
C HIS A 19 3.14 -6.13 -2.12
N ASP A 20 3.79 -6.60 -3.16
CA ASP A 20 3.59 -6.12 -4.53
C ASP A 20 3.69 -4.60 -4.62
N LEU A 21 4.68 -4.05 -3.93
CA LEU A 21 4.94 -2.62 -3.94
C LEU A 21 5.75 -2.25 -5.17
N HIS A 22 5.18 -1.41 -6.02
CA HIS A 22 5.90 -0.89 -7.17
C HIS A 22 5.64 0.58 -7.41
N ALA A 23 6.63 1.20 -8.03
CA ALA A 23 6.51 2.55 -8.54
C ALA A 23 6.69 2.51 -10.05
N SER A 24 5.88 3.28 -10.77
CA SER A 24 5.97 3.36 -12.23
C SER A 24 5.59 4.76 -12.67
N THR A 25 5.70 5.02 -13.97
CA THR A 25 5.35 6.31 -14.53
C THR A 25 4.21 6.09 -15.52
N VAL A 26 3.06 6.73 -15.24
CA VAL A 26 1.88 6.64 -16.10
C VAL A 26 2.06 7.47 -17.35
N SER A 27 2.69 8.64 -17.19
CA SER A 27 3.06 9.52 -18.29
C SER A 27 4.29 10.28 -17.86
N THR A 28 4.88 11.03 -18.81
CA THR A 28 6.11 11.77 -18.52
C THR A 28 5.93 12.66 -17.29
N GLY A 29 6.77 12.45 -16.29
CA GLY A 29 6.75 13.24 -15.08
C GLY A 29 5.61 12.95 -14.12
N MET A 30 4.88 11.84 -14.33
CA MET A 30 3.74 11.50 -13.48
C MET A 30 3.99 10.15 -12.78
N PRO A 31 4.69 10.16 -11.65
CA PRO A 31 4.95 8.92 -10.91
C PRO A 31 3.69 8.39 -10.25
N MET A 32 3.63 7.07 -10.17
CA MET A 32 2.53 6.36 -9.52
C MET A 32 3.12 5.27 -8.63
N LEU A 33 2.49 5.08 -7.48
CA LEU A 33 2.88 4.01 -6.56
C LEU A 33 1.68 3.12 -6.29
N MET A 34 1.91 1.81 -6.32
CA MET A 34 0.88 0.81 -6.06
C MET A 34 1.40 -0.20 -5.07
N ALA A 35 0.52 -0.70 -4.21
CA ALA A 35 0.89 -1.74 -3.26
C ALA A 35 -0.35 -2.50 -2.81
N HIS A 36 -0.14 -3.75 -2.42
CA HIS A 36 -1.13 -4.55 -1.71
C HIS A 36 -0.82 -4.46 -0.22
N VAL A 37 -1.81 -4.05 0.57
CA VAL A 37 -1.63 -3.85 2.00
C VAL A 37 -2.54 -4.83 2.73
N VAL A 38 -1.92 -5.76 3.45
CA VAL A 38 -2.65 -6.72 4.27
C VAL A 38 -2.97 -6.05 5.60
N VAL A 39 -4.24 -6.06 5.97
CA VAL A 39 -4.71 -5.44 7.21
C VAL A 39 -5.37 -6.50 8.09
N GLU A 40 -5.56 -6.15 9.36
CA GLU A 40 -6.28 -7.01 10.30
C GLU A 40 -7.68 -7.30 9.77
N PRO A 41 -8.21 -8.50 10.02
CA PRO A 41 -9.53 -8.87 9.50
C PRO A 41 -10.65 -8.14 10.26
N ASP A 42 -11.84 -8.19 9.67
CA ASP A 42 -13.07 -7.69 10.29
C ASP A 42 -13.10 -6.18 10.51
N MET A 43 -12.37 -5.43 9.69
CA MET A 43 -12.41 -3.99 9.74
C MET A 43 -13.66 -3.45 9.06
N SER A 44 -14.26 -2.40 9.64
CA SER A 44 -15.31 -1.67 8.95
C SER A 44 -14.73 -0.87 7.80
N MET A 45 -15.59 -0.42 6.90
CA MET A 45 -15.14 0.46 5.82
C MET A 45 -14.57 1.77 6.35
N ASP A 46 -15.13 2.28 7.45
CA ASP A 46 -14.61 3.50 8.07
C ASP A 46 -13.20 3.29 8.63
N GLN A 47 -12.95 2.15 9.25
CA GLN A 47 -11.61 1.82 9.72
C GLN A 47 -10.64 1.65 8.56
N ALA A 48 -11.07 1.01 7.49
CA ALA A 48 -10.24 0.83 6.30
C ALA A 48 -9.90 2.19 5.67
N ALA A 49 -10.86 3.11 5.63
CA ALA A 49 -10.61 4.45 5.12
C ALA A 49 -9.58 5.20 5.97
N ASN A 50 -9.61 5.01 7.29
CA ASN A 50 -8.60 5.61 8.16
C ASN A 50 -7.21 5.06 7.89
N VAL A 51 -7.10 3.75 7.68
CA VAL A 51 -5.81 3.14 7.32
C VAL A 51 -5.32 3.70 5.99
N LEU A 52 -6.21 3.80 5.01
CA LEU A 52 -5.84 4.35 3.70
C LEU A 52 -5.33 5.78 3.83
N SER A 53 -5.99 6.62 4.62
CA SER A 53 -5.54 7.99 4.87
C SER A 53 -4.15 8.01 5.51
N GLN A 54 -3.90 7.13 6.46
CA GLN A 54 -2.60 7.06 7.12
C GLN A 54 -1.51 6.61 6.17
N LEU A 55 -1.81 5.66 5.26
CA LEU A 55 -0.85 5.24 4.25
C LEU A 55 -0.47 6.41 3.35
N GLN A 56 -1.45 7.17 2.90
CA GLN A 56 -1.21 8.31 2.02
C GLN A 56 -0.46 9.43 2.75
N ASP A 57 -0.81 9.70 3.99
CA ASP A 57 -0.12 10.71 4.80
C ASP A 57 1.33 10.31 5.06
N CYS A 58 1.58 9.04 5.32
CA CYS A 58 2.93 8.54 5.55
C CYS A 58 3.82 8.81 4.34
N LEU A 59 3.32 8.54 3.14
CA LEU A 59 4.10 8.81 1.94
C LEU A 59 4.39 10.29 1.79
N ARG A 60 3.41 11.14 2.06
CA ARG A 60 3.55 12.58 1.91
C ARG A 60 4.55 13.17 2.91
N GLU A 61 4.56 12.65 4.14
CA GLU A 61 5.39 13.17 5.21
C GLU A 61 6.82 12.69 5.17
N HIS A 62 7.05 11.45 4.72
CA HIS A 62 8.35 10.81 4.87
C HIS A 62 9.17 10.75 3.58
N PHE A 63 8.60 11.10 2.45
CA PHE A 63 9.32 11.03 1.18
C PHE A 63 9.26 12.36 0.46
N PRO A 64 10.44 12.87 0.03
CA PRO A 64 10.53 14.23 -0.52
C PRO A 64 9.94 14.37 -1.92
N VAL A 65 9.74 13.27 -2.62
CA VAL A 65 9.17 13.29 -3.96
C VAL A 65 7.65 13.22 -3.85
N SER A 66 6.97 14.18 -4.46
CA SER A 66 5.53 14.13 -4.53
C SER A 66 5.10 12.97 -5.41
N ILE A 67 4.27 12.09 -4.87
CA ILE A 67 3.70 10.99 -5.63
C ILE A 67 2.19 11.27 -5.74
N PRO A 68 1.77 11.91 -6.85
CA PRO A 68 0.37 12.34 -6.96
C PRO A 68 -0.63 11.21 -7.11
N HIS A 69 -0.17 10.05 -7.58
CA HIS A 69 -1.06 8.90 -7.77
C HIS A 69 -0.61 7.73 -6.92
N THR A 70 -1.42 7.39 -5.94
CA THR A 70 -1.19 6.20 -5.11
C THR A 70 -2.42 5.33 -5.15
N THR A 71 -2.22 4.03 -5.29
CA THR A 71 -3.31 3.07 -5.24
C THR A 71 -2.92 1.96 -4.29
N PHE A 72 -3.74 1.75 -3.27
CA PHE A 72 -3.51 0.68 -2.31
C PHE A 72 -4.68 -0.29 -2.38
N GLN A 73 -4.37 -1.57 -2.60
CA GLN A 73 -5.37 -2.61 -2.48
C GLN A 73 -5.31 -3.13 -1.05
N LEU A 74 -6.34 -2.85 -0.26
CA LEU A 74 -6.42 -3.33 1.12
C LEU A 74 -6.98 -4.74 1.11
N GLU A 75 -6.27 -5.65 1.76
CA GLU A 75 -6.64 -7.07 1.80
C GLU A 75 -6.74 -7.52 3.25
N PRO A 76 -7.86 -8.11 3.67
CA PRO A 76 -7.91 -8.66 5.02
C PRO A 76 -6.97 -9.84 5.14
N GLN A 77 -6.36 -10.00 6.30
CA GLN A 77 -5.49 -11.14 6.54
C GLN A 77 -6.24 -12.43 6.27
N GLY A 78 -5.61 -13.33 5.53
CA GLY A 78 -6.24 -14.57 5.09
C GLY A 78 -6.85 -14.51 3.70
N TYR A 79 -6.99 -13.32 3.11
CA TYR A 79 -7.47 -13.18 1.74
C TYR A 79 -6.41 -13.68 0.76
N ARG A 80 -6.84 -14.39 -0.27
CA ARG A 80 -5.94 -14.83 -1.34
C ARG A 80 -6.24 -14.07 -2.61
N SER A 81 -5.25 -13.25 -3.00
CA SER A 81 -5.32 -12.55 -4.27
C SER A 81 -5.01 -13.51 -5.41
N PRO A 82 -5.79 -13.50 -6.50
CA PRO A 82 -5.45 -14.30 -7.69
C PRO A 82 -4.05 -14.02 -8.21
N SER A 83 -3.60 -12.77 -8.13
CA SER A 83 -2.25 -12.40 -8.55
C SER A 83 -1.18 -13.09 -7.73
N ALA A 84 -1.37 -13.16 -6.41
CA ALA A 84 -0.42 -13.82 -5.52
C ALA A 84 -0.36 -15.32 -5.81
N GLU A 85 -1.50 -15.96 -6.08
CA GLU A 85 -1.53 -17.38 -6.43
C GLU A 85 -0.82 -17.65 -7.74
N GLN A 86 -1.02 -16.80 -8.72
CA GLN A 86 -0.36 -16.95 -10.02
C GLN A 86 1.15 -16.83 -9.91
N LEU A 87 1.62 -15.96 -9.05
CA LEU A 87 3.05 -15.74 -8.87
C LEU A 87 3.74 -16.91 -8.17
N HIS A 88 2.99 -17.69 -7.42
CA HIS A 88 3.53 -18.80 -6.65
C HIS A 88 3.27 -20.16 -7.31
N SER A 89 2.59 -20.18 -8.39
CA SER A 89 2.26 -21.42 -9.11
C SER A 89 3.33 -21.80 -10.13
#